data_637ea170acb117e7857a42f0e1a53a79
#
_entry.id   637ea170acb117e7857a42f0e1a53a79
#
_cell.length_a   1.000
_cell.length_b   1.000
_cell.length_c   1.000
_cell.angle_alpha   90.00
_cell.angle_beta   90.00
_cell.angle_gamma   90.00
#
_symmetry.space_group_name_H-M   'P 1'
#
loop_
_entity.id
_entity.type
_entity.pdbx_description
1 polymer ?
#
loop_
_entity_poly.entity_id
_entity_poly.type
_entity_poly.pdbx_seq_one_letter_code
_entity_poly.pdbx_strand_id
1 'polypeptide(L)'
;MRECGMLLPVASLPSKYGIGAFSKEAYGFIDTLKKAGQHYWQILPLGPTSYGDSPYQSFSAFAGNPYFINLDRLVEEGLLTEAECTAADFGDNPRKIDFGKLYLNRFPLLRRAYGRWKEKGHTAAEAKGRLWPETVEYCFYMAVKNRYEGRTWTLWDKDIRLRKQEAMEALQHELADETGFYAFLQIKFEEQWSALKSYANEKGIRIIGDIPIYVALD
;
A
#
# COMPACT_ATOMS: atom_id res chain seq x y z
N MET A 1 25.36 3.40 25.81
CA MET A 1 24.54 4.62 25.96
C MET A 1 23.08 4.20 25.81
N ARG A 2 22.16 4.70 26.63
CA ARG A 2 20.73 4.42 26.45
C ARG A 2 20.19 5.35 25.37
N GLU A 3 19.44 4.81 24.43
CA GLU A 3 18.76 5.58 23.38
C GLU A 3 17.25 5.43 23.55
N CYS A 4 16.50 6.41 23.08
CA CYS A 4 15.04 6.44 23.16
C CYS A 4 14.41 6.66 21.78
N GLY A 5 13.16 6.31 21.67
CA GLY A 5 12.37 6.46 20.45
C GLY A 5 10.89 6.52 20.76
N MET A 6 10.10 6.64 19.73
CA MET A 6 8.66 6.73 19.83
C MET A 6 8.00 5.69 18.95
N LEU A 7 7.00 4.98 19.48
CA LEU A 7 6.13 4.12 18.72
C LEU A 7 4.94 4.95 18.22
N LEU A 8 4.78 5.03 16.92
CA LEU A 8 3.60 5.63 16.27
C LEU A 8 3.35 4.92 14.94
N PRO A 9 2.21 4.24 14.77
CA PRO A 9 1.84 3.66 13.48
C PRO A 9 1.74 4.74 12.39
N VAL A 10 2.18 4.43 11.17
CA VAL A 10 2.03 5.35 10.02
C VAL A 10 0.56 5.74 9.83
N ALA A 11 -0.36 4.76 9.98
CA ALA A 11 -1.81 4.99 9.89
C ALA A 11 -2.34 6.04 10.87
N SER A 12 -1.66 6.26 12.01
CA SER A 12 -2.07 7.19 13.07
C SER A 12 -1.55 8.63 12.86
N LEU A 13 -0.75 8.86 11.83
CA LEU A 13 -0.35 10.22 11.47
C LEU A 13 -1.55 11.03 10.97
N PRO A 14 -1.59 12.34 11.24
CA PRO A 14 -2.62 13.22 10.68
C PRO A 14 -2.66 13.12 9.15
N SER A 15 -3.84 13.18 8.57
CA SER A 15 -4.01 13.17 7.11
C SER A 15 -5.32 13.82 6.72
N LYS A 16 -5.33 14.54 5.61
CA LYS A 16 -6.54 15.03 4.96
C LYS A 16 -7.31 13.98 4.16
N TYR A 17 -6.74 12.77 4.05
CA TYR A 17 -7.28 11.66 3.25
C TYR A 17 -7.63 10.43 4.09
N GLY A 18 -8.07 10.66 5.34
CA GLY A 18 -8.71 9.66 6.20
C GLY A 18 -7.78 8.65 6.89
N ILE A 19 -6.52 8.57 6.49
CA ILE A 19 -5.50 7.69 7.10
C ILE A 19 -4.12 8.29 6.92
N GLY A 20 -3.25 8.13 7.92
CA GLY A 20 -1.85 8.52 7.81
C GLY A 20 -1.15 7.79 6.65
N ALA A 21 -0.27 8.49 5.95
CA ALA A 21 0.43 8.01 4.77
C ALA A 21 1.88 8.52 4.76
N PHE A 22 2.65 8.17 3.71
CA PHE A 22 4.02 8.68 3.50
C PHE A 22 4.01 10.14 3.02
N SER A 23 3.31 10.98 3.78
CA SER A 23 2.99 12.36 3.47
C SER A 23 3.91 13.33 4.22
N LYS A 24 3.73 14.63 3.97
CA LYS A 24 4.47 15.69 4.68
C LYS A 24 4.38 15.59 6.19
N GLU A 25 3.29 15.01 6.73
CA GLU A 25 3.10 14.79 8.15
C GLU A 25 4.07 13.72 8.67
N ALA A 26 4.38 12.69 7.88
CA ALA A 26 5.39 11.69 8.22
C ALA A 26 6.80 12.29 8.25
N TYR A 27 7.14 13.11 7.26
CA TYR A 27 8.41 13.86 7.25
C TYR A 27 8.51 14.83 8.42
N GLY A 28 7.45 15.58 8.71
CA GLY A 28 7.36 16.50 9.87
C GLY A 28 7.48 15.77 11.20
N PHE A 29 6.96 14.54 11.31
CA PHE A 29 7.12 13.72 12.50
C PHE A 29 8.60 13.32 12.71
N ILE A 30 9.31 12.92 11.65
CA ILE A 30 10.75 12.65 11.70
C ILE A 30 11.53 13.88 12.18
N ASP A 31 11.23 15.06 11.65
CA ASP A 31 11.85 16.31 12.10
C ASP A 31 11.56 16.61 13.58
N THR A 32 10.35 16.29 14.03
CA THR A 32 9.96 16.45 15.44
C THR A 32 10.73 15.48 16.34
N LEU A 33 10.88 14.23 15.94
CA LEU A 33 11.70 13.23 16.64
C LEU A 33 13.16 13.71 16.78
N LYS A 34 13.72 14.22 15.69
CA LYS A 34 15.10 14.76 15.70
C LYS A 34 15.24 15.94 16.67
N LYS A 35 14.31 16.90 16.63
CA LYS A 35 14.30 18.06 17.54
C LYS A 35 14.14 17.64 19.00
N ALA A 36 13.38 16.57 19.27
CA ALA A 36 13.16 16.02 20.60
C ALA A 36 14.30 15.11 21.09
N GLY A 37 15.39 14.97 20.33
CA GLY A 37 16.53 14.12 20.69
C GLY A 37 16.23 12.62 20.68
N GLN A 38 15.17 12.21 19.95
CA GLN A 38 14.86 10.81 19.75
C GLN A 38 15.78 10.21 18.68
N HIS A 39 15.96 8.87 18.73
CA HIS A 39 16.80 8.13 17.80
C HIS A 39 16.05 7.06 17.01
N TYR A 40 14.84 6.69 17.46
CA TYR A 40 14.04 5.65 16.83
C TYR A 40 12.61 6.08 16.59
N TRP A 41 12.09 5.65 15.46
CA TRP A 41 10.65 5.59 15.19
C TRP A 41 10.25 4.13 15.03
N GLN A 42 9.48 3.60 15.97
CA GLN A 42 8.89 2.27 15.84
C GLN A 42 7.53 2.37 15.17
N ILE A 43 7.34 1.57 14.14
CA ILE A 43 6.10 1.49 13.35
C ILE A 43 5.46 0.13 13.54
N LEU A 44 4.18 0.01 13.14
CA LEU A 44 3.51 -1.28 12.98
C LEU A 44 3.75 -1.84 11.57
N PRO A 45 3.38 -3.13 11.31
CA PRO A 45 3.54 -3.72 9.99
C PRO A 45 2.94 -2.85 8.89
N LEU A 46 3.64 -2.74 7.77
CA LEU A 46 3.25 -1.92 6.61
C LEU A 46 2.55 -2.74 5.51
N GLY A 47 2.27 -4.01 5.78
CA GLY A 47 1.61 -4.91 4.84
C GLY A 47 0.13 -4.56 4.60
N PRO A 48 -0.45 -5.08 3.48
CA PRO A 48 -1.87 -4.91 3.20
C PRO A 48 -2.71 -5.56 4.29
N THR A 49 -3.77 -4.86 4.72
CA THR A 49 -4.72 -5.38 5.71
C THR A 49 -5.78 -6.25 5.06
N SER A 50 -6.27 -7.25 5.81
CA SER A 50 -7.41 -8.08 5.44
C SER A 50 -8.67 -7.69 6.21
N TYR A 51 -9.63 -8.59 6.35
CA TYR A 51 -10.82 -8.36 7.16
C TYR A 51 -10.45 -7.98 8.59
N GLY A 52 -11.07 -6.91 9.11
CA GLY A 52 -10.83 -6.37 10.45
C GLY A 52 -9.70 -5.35 10.53
N ASP A 53 -9.08 -5.01 9.39
CA ASP A 53 -8.13 -3.90 9.21
C ASP A 53 -6.91 -3.94 10.16
N SER A 54 -6.62 -5.12 10.73
CA SER A 54 -5.46 -5.32 11.59
C SER A 54 -4.17 -5.39 10.76
N PRO A 55 -3.13 -4.61 11.11
CA PRO A 55 -1.84 -4.69 10.43
C PRO A 55 -1.13 -6.02 10.64
N TYR A 56 -1.55 -6.81 11.63
CA TYR A 56 -0.98 -8.13 11.93
C TYR A 56 -1.64 -9.27 11.15
N GLN A 57 -2.74 -9.01 10.48
CA GLN A 57 -3.43 -9.99 9.65
C GLN A 57 -3.36 -9.54 8.19
N SER A 58 -2.31 -9.96 7.50
CA SER A 58 -1.98 -9.52 6.14
C SER A 58 -2.11 -10.66 5.13
N PHE A 59 -2.49 -10.31 3.91
CA PHE A 59 -2.47 -11.22 2.75
C PHE A 59 -1.05 -11.54 2.27
N SER A 60 -0.06 -10.73 2.62
CA SER A 60 1.31 -10.90 2.17
C SER A 60 2.30 -10.31 3.18
N ALA A 61 3.41 -11.01 3.41
CA ALA A 61 4.54 -10.50 4.16
C ALA A 61 5.48 -9.60 3.32
N PHE A 62 5.33 -9.59 2.00
CA PHE A 62 6.21 -8.89 1.05
C PHE A 62 5.61 -7.61 0.49
N ALA A 63 4.29 -7.53 0.44
CA ALA A 63 3.59 -6.41 -0.17
C ALA A 63 3.36 -5.26 0.81
N GLY A 64 3.37 -4.03 0.27
CA GLY A 64 3.02 -2.83 1.02
C GLY A 64 1.53 -2.50 0.93
N ASN A 65 1.01 -1.86 1.98
CA ASN A 65 -0.39 -1.44 2.05
C ASN A 65 -0.64 -0.20 1.17
N PRO A 66 -1.50 -0.28 0.15
CA PRO A 66 -1.82 0.85 -0.72
C PRO A 66 -2.41 2.06 0.01
N TYR A 67 -2.94 1.89 1.21
CA TYR A 67 -3.44 3.00 2.03
C TYR A 67 -2.34 3.98 2.45
N PHE A 68 -1.08 3.57 2.48
CA PHE A 68 0.04 4.44 2.83
C PHE A 68 0.60 5.25 1.66
N ILE A 69 0.15 5.01 0.43
CA ILE A 69 0.53 5.82 -0.73
C ILE A 69 0.01 7.24 -0.54
N ASN A 70 0.87 8.23 -0.55
CA ASN A 70 0.48 9.64 -0.47
C ASN A 70 -0.18 10.11 -1.78
N LEU A 71 -1.43 10.55 -1.71
CA LEU A 71 -2.16 11.05 -2.88
C LEU A 71 -1.62 12.39 -3.38
N ASP A 72 -1.11 13.27 -2.50
CA ASP A 72 -0.48 14.52 -2.94
C ASP A 72 0.72 14.26 -3.84
N ARG A 73 1.50 13.20 -3.56
CA ARG A 73 2.61 12.81 -4.43
C ARG A 73 2.12 12.38 -5.81
N LEU A 74 0.99 11.69 -5.89
CA LEU A 74 0.39 11.33 -7.18
C LEU A 74 -0.14 12.56 -7.92
N VAL A 75 -0.58 13.61 -7.20
CA VAL A 75 -0.95 14.91 -7.80
C VAL A 75 0.30 15.61 -8.36
N GLU A 76 1.38 15.67 -7.61
CA GLU A 76 2.67 16.23 -8.06
C GLU A 76 3.20 15.52 -9.31
N GLU A 77 3.01 14.23 -9.43
CA GLU A 77 3.37 13.41 -10.60
C GLU A 77 2.40 13.60 -11.78
N GLY A 78 1.32 14.35 -11.61
CA GLY A 78 0.28 14.55 -12.62
C GLY A 78 -0.53 13.29 -12.92
N LEU A 79 -0.62 12.39 -11.93
CA LEU A 79 -1.44 11.16 -11.99
C LEU A 79 -2.82 11.36 -11.38
N LEU A 80 -2.98 12.35 -10.53
CA LEU A 80 -4.26 12.80 -9.96
C LEU A 80 -4.35 14.33 -10.02
N THR A 81 -5.53 14.87 -9.74
CA THR A 81 -5.74 16.28 -9.49
C THR A 81 -6.14 16.50 -8.04
N GLU A 82 -5.85 17.67 -7.47
CA GLU A 82 -6.27 18.02 -6.11
C GLU A 82 -7.81 17.97 -5.97
N ALA A 83 -8.53 18.42 -7.00
CA ALA A 83 -10.00 18.38 -7.04
C ALA A 83 -10.54 16.96 -6.90
N GLU A 84 -9.95 15.98 -7.59
CA GLU A 84 -10.35 14.57 -7.48
C GLU A 84 -10.13 14.03 -6.08
N CYS A 85 -8.99 14.35 -5.47
CA CYS A 85 -8.68 13.90 -4.11
C CYS A 85 -9.58 14.55 -3.06
N THR A 86 -9.94 15.83 -3.24
CA THR A 86 -10.79 16.58 -2.32
C THR A 86 -12.27 16.18 -2.42
N ALA A 87 -12.72 15.77 -3.62
CA ALA A 87 -14.09 15.31 -3.84
C ALA A 87 -14.39 13.93 -3.23
N ALA A 88 -13.36 13.16 -2.87
CA ALA A 88 -13.51 11.84 -2.28
C ALA A 88 -13.82 11.92 -0.78
N ASP A 89 -14.81 11.15 -0.33
CA ASP A 89 -15.22 11.08 1.07
C ASP A 89 -14.37 10.06 1.84
N PHE A 90 -13.46 10.53 2.67
CA PHE A 90 -12.62 9.70 3.56
C PHE A 90 -13.09 9.70 5.02
N GLY A 91 -14.27 10.28 5.31
CA GLY A 91 -14.77 10.48 6.66
C GLY A 91 -14.43 11.86 7.21
N ASP A 92 -15.16 12.25 8.24
CA ASP A 92 -15.14 13.58 8.87
C ASP A 92 -14.50 13.57 10.27
N ASN A 93 -14.21 12.38 10.81
CA ASN A 93 -13.63 12.26 12.14
C ASN A 93 -12.10 12.11 12.07
N PRO A 94 -11.32 13.15 12.43
CA PRO A 94 -9.85 13.10 12.36
C PRO A 94 -9.20 12.15 13.37
N ARG A 95 -9.99 11.57 14.29
CA ARG A 95 -9.51 10.66 15.34
C ARG A 95 -9.87 9.18 15.06
N LYS A 96 -10.57 8.91 13.97
CA LYS A 96 -11.02 7.57 13.63
C LYS A 96 -10.92 7.32 12.14
N ILE A 97 -10.21 6.27 11.77
CA ILE A 97 -10.14 5.81 10.38
C ILE A 97 -11.46 5.10 10.03
N ASP A 98 -12.07 5.50 8.92
CA ASP A 98 -13.19 4.80 8.31
C ASP A 98 -12.69 3.95 7.15
N PHE A 99 -12.33 2.69 7.43
CA PHE A 99 -11.79 1.78 6.43
C PHE A 99 -12.79 1.47 5.30
N GLY A 100 -14.09 1.49 5.58
CA GLY A 100 -15.11 1.32 4.56
C GLY A 100 -15.08 2.47 3.54
N LYS A 101 -15.03 3.71 4.01
CA LYS A 101 -14.89 4.89 3.14
C LYS A 101 -13.54 4.90 2.40
N LEU A 102 -12.45 4.50 3.07
CA LEU A 102 -11.15 4.36 2.42
C LEU A 102 -11.22 3.37 1.25
N TYR A 103 -11.77 2.19 1.48
CA TYR A 103 -11.89 1.19 0.42
C TYR A 103 -12.70 1.71 -0.77
N LEU A 104 -13.87 2.27 -0.50
CA LEU A 104 -14.79 2.73 -1.55
C LEU A 104 -14.28 3.94 -2.33
N ASN A 105 -13.49 4.81 -1.73
CA ASN A 105 -13.09 6.07 -2.36
C ASN A 105 -11.62 6.11 -2.80
N ARG A 106 -10.73 5.44 -2.09
CA ARG A 106 -9.30 5.50 -2.38
C ARG A 106 -8.90 4.64 -3.57
N PHE A 107 -9.43 3.43 -3.67
CA PHE A 107 -9.12 2.55 -4.80
C PHE A 107 -9.56 3.12 -6.15
N PRO A 108 -10.74 3.75 -6.32
CA PRO A 108 -11.09 4.46 -7.55
C PRO A 108 -10.09 5.55 -7.95
N LEU A 109 -9.56 6.31 -6.98
CA LEU A 109 -8.50 7.30 -7.26
C LEU A 109 -7.21 6.63 -7.72
N LEU A 110 -6.78 5.58 -7.03
CA LEU A 110 -5.58 4.83 -7.41
C LEU A 110 -5.72 4.20 -8.80
N ARG A 111 -6.90 3.73 -9.19
CA ARG A 111 -7.16 3.25 -10.56
C ARG A 111 -7.08 4.36 -11.60
N ARG A 112 -7.58 5.56 -11.30
CA ARG A 112 -7.39 6.74 -12.16
C ARG A 112 -5.92 7.06 -12.34
N ALA A 113 -5.17 7.06 -11.24
CA ALA A 113 -3.73 7.30 -11.28
C ALA A 113 -3.02 6.25 -12.17
N TYR A 114 -3.39 4.98 -12.06
CA TYR A 114 -2.86 3.91 -12.90
C TYR A 114 -3.19 4.12 -14.38
N GLY A 115 -4.44 4.51 -14.71
CA GLY A 115 -4.83 4.84 -16.09
C GLY A 115 -3.93 5.91 -16.69
N ARG A 116 -3.78 7.05 -16.01
CA ARG A 116 -2.90 8.14 -16.44
C ARG A 116 -1.42 7.77 -16.49
N TRP A 117 -0.99 6.88 -15.60
CA TRP A 117 0.36 6.35 -15.62
C TRP A 117 0.62 5.56 -16.91
N LYS A 118 -0.34 4.73 -17.34
CA LYS A 118 -0.28 4.03 -18.64
C LYS A 118 -0.31 5.01 -19.83
N GLU A 119 -1.14 6.06 -19.78
CA GLU A 119 -1.21 7.10 -20.82
C GLU A 119 0.13 7.83 -20.99
N LYS A 120 0.98 7.87 -19.97
CA LYS A 120 2.36 8.39 -20.04
C LYS A 120 3.36 7.40 -20.66
N GLY A 121 2.90 6.27 -21.20
CA GLY A 121 3.70 5.29 -21.92
C GLY A 121 4.25 4.14 -21.08
N HIS A 122 3.87 4.04 -19.82
CA HIS A 122 4.28 2.93 -18.96
C HIS A 122 3.43 1.67 -19.15
N THR A 123 3.97 0.52 -18.83
CA THR A 123 3.31 -0.76 -19.05
C THR A 123 3.21 -1.62 -17.76
N ALA A 124 2.22 -2.50 -17.73
CA ALA A 124 2.08 -3.49 -16.66
C ALA A 124 3.31 -4.43 -16.57
N ALA A 125 3.95 -4.73 -17.68
CA ALA A 125 5.16 -5.56 -17.73
C ALA A 125 6.35 -4.85 -17.08
N GLU A 126 6.53 -3.54 -17.37
CA GLU A 126 7.54 -2.71 -16.72
C GLU A 126 7.31 -2.66 -15.20
N ALA A 127 6.07 -2.44 -14.77
CA ALA A 127 5.74 -2.45 -13.35
C ALA A 127 6.14 -3.77 -12.67
N LYS A 128 5.74 -4.89 -13.23
CA LYS A 128 6.09 -6.22 -12.68
C LYS A 128 7.60 -6.48 -12.66
N GLY A 129 8.32 -6.03 -13.69
CA GLY A 129 9.77 -6.21 -13.80
C GLY A 129 10.59 -5.47 -12.73
N ARG A 130 10.00 -4.51 -12.03
CA ARG A 130 10.64 -3.74 -10.94
C ARG A 130 10.43 -4.36 -9.56
N LEU A 131 9.58 -5.37 -9.43
CA LEU A 131 9.17 -5.97 -8.16
C LEU A 131 9.85 -7.33 -7.92
N TRP A 132 9.97 -7.69 -6.66
CA TRP A 132 10.36 -9.03 -6.25
C TRP A 132 9.34 -10.07 -6.70
N PRO A 133 9.75 -11.32 -7.04
CA PRO A 133 8.83 -12.37 -7.49
C PRO A 133 7.65 -12.60 -6.54
N GLU A 134 7.87 -12.58 -5.23
CA GLU A 134 6.84 -12.75 -4.20
C GLU A 134 5.83 -11.60 -4.21
N THR A 135 6.26 -10.39 -4.51
CA THR A 135 5.36 -9.23 -4.65
C THR A 135 4.56 -9.33 -5.94
N VAL A 136 5.14 -9.85 -7.02
CA VAL A 136 4.41 -10.11 -8.28
C VAL A 136 3.34 -11.18 -8.08
N GLU A 137 3.65 -12.25 -7.34
CA GLU A 137 2.66 -13.29 -6.95
C GLU A 137 1.50 -12.68 -6.15
N TYR A 138 1.80 -11.81 -5.18
CA TYR A 138 0.75 -11.06 -4.46
C TYR A 138 -0.12 -10.23 -5.41
N CYS A 139 0.48 -9.51 -6.36
CA CYS A 139 -0.28 -8.70 -7.32
C CYS A 139 -1.22 -9.57 -8.15
N PHE A 140 -0.75 -10.73 -8.58
CA PHE A 140 -1.58 -11.68 -9.31
C PHE A 140 -2.67 -12.29 -8.43
N TYR A 141 -2.35 -12.69 -7.19
CA TYR A 141 -3.33 -13.16 -6.21
C TYR A 141 -4.46 -12.14 -6.01
N MET A 142 -4.13 -10.85 -5.85
CA MET A 142 -5.13 -9.80 -5.68
C MET A 142 -5.99 -9.58 -6.94
N ALA A 143 -5.39 -9.71 -8.12
CA ALA A 143 -6.14 -9.67 -9.38
C ALA A 143 -7.15 -10.82 -9.47
N VAL A 144 -6.73 -12.03 -9.11
CA VAL A 144 -7.61 -13.21 -9.05
C VAL A 144 -8.70 -13.01 -8.00
N LYS A 145 -8.34 -12.54 -6.81
CA LYS A 145 -9.30 -12.25 -5.73
C LYS A 145 -10.38 -11.26 -6.16
N ASN A 146 -10.00 -10.21 -6.88
CA ASN A 146 -10.97 -9.26 -7.47
C ASN A 146 -11.88 -9.93 -8.51
N ARG A 147 -11.34 -10.78 -9.37
CA ARG A 147 -12.11 -11.57 -10.35
C ARG A 147 -13.19 -12.43 -9.67
N TYR A 148 -12.90 -12.91 -8.45
CA TYR A 148 -13.82 -13.66 -7.61
C TYR A 148 -14.56 -12.80 -6.56
N GLU A 149 -14.70 -11.49 -6.81
CA GLU A 149 -15.45 -10.56 -5.95
C GLU A 149 -15.01 -10.57 -4.48
N GLY A 150 -13.71 -10.74 -4.23
CA GLY A 150 -13.15 -10.79 -2.88
C GLY A 150 -13.35 -12.10 -2.13
N ARG A 151 -13.93 -13.12 -2.75
CA ARG A 151 -14.13 -14.44 -2.11
C ARG A 151 -12.80 -15.06 -1.71
N THR A 152 -12.82 -15.86 -0.64
CA THR A 152 -11.68 -16.65 -0.20
C THR A 152 -11.22 -17.60 -1.31
N TRP A 153 -9.91 -17.81 -1.44
CA TRP A 153 -9.33 -18.69 -2.46
C TRP A 153 -9.86 -20.14 -2.40
N THR A 154 -10.33 -20.57 -1.23
CA THR A 154 -10.93 -21.90 -1.04
C THR A 154 -12.22 -22.10 -1.84
N LEU A 155 -12.86 -21.01 -2.26
CA LEU A 155 -14.10 -21.01 -3.08
C LEU A 155 -13.83 -20.73 -4.57
N TRP A 156 -12.57 -20.57 -4.98
CA TRP A 156 -12.22 -20.40 -6.40
C TRP A 156 -12.36 -21.73 -7.17
N ASP A 157 -12.36 -21.65 -8.47
CA ASP A 157 -12.42 -22.83 -9.33
C ASP A 157 -11.30 -23.83 -9.00
N LYS A 158 -11.64 -25.11 -9.05
CA LYS A 158 -10.74 -26.19 -8.64
C LYS A 158 -9.37 -26.12 -9.34
N ASP A 159 -9.35 -25.83 -10.64
CA ASP A 159 -8.12 -25.82 -11.42
C ASP A 159 -7.22 -24.62 -11.07
N ILE A 160 -7.83 -23.49 -10.68
CA ILE A 160 -7.13 -22.30 -10.15
C ILE A 160 -6.56 -22.61 -8.76
N ARG A 161 -7.36 -23.20 -7.86
CA ARG A 161 -6.90 -23.57 -6.51
C ARG A 161 -5.74 -24.56 -6.53
N LEU A 162 -5.78 -25.50 -7.48
CA LEU A 162 -4.72 -26.51 -7.66
C LEU A 162 -3.56 -26.00 -8.52
N ARG A 163 -3.60 -24.72 -8.95
CA ARG A 163 -2.57 -24.05 -9.75
C ARG A 163 -2.21 -24.88 -11.01
N LYS A 164 -3.21 -25.46 -11.69
CA LYS A 164 -2.96 -26.17 -12.95
C LYS A 164 -2.39 -25.23 -14.00
N GLN A 165 -1.34 -25.64 -14.66
CA GLN A 165 -0.55 -24.78 -15.54
C GLN A 165 -1.41 -24.07 -16.60
N GLU A 166 -2.22 -24.80 -17.36
CA GLU A 166 -3.07 -24.23 -18.41
C GLU A 166 -4.06 -23.18 -17.87
N ALA A 167 -4.68 -23.47 -16.71
CA ALA A 167 -5.62 -22.55 -16.07
C ALA A 167 -4.91 -21.29 -15.54
N MET A 168 -3.70 -21.43 -15.01
CA MET A 168 -2.90 -20.32 -14.52
C MET A 168 -2.40 -19.44 -15.67
N GLU A 169 -1.93 -20.01 -16.78
CA GLU A 169 -1.50 -19.27 -17.97
C GLU A 169 -2.64 -18.47 -18.59
N ALA A 170 -3.80 -19.11 -18.77
CA ALA A 170 -5.01 -18.44 -19.26
C ALA A 170 -5.42 -17.26 -18.37
N LEU A 171 -5.42 -17.47 -17.05
CA LEU A 171 -5.80 -16.46 -16.07
C LEU A 171 -4.77 -15.32 -15.98
N GLN A 172 -3.48 -15.61 -16.09
CA GLN A 172 -2.43 -14.58 -16.15
C GLN A 172 -2.58 -13.69 -17.38
N HIS A 173 -2.98 -14.26 -18.51
CA HIS A 173 -3.26 -13.47 -19.71
C HIS A 173 -4.54 -12.63 -19.55
N GLU A 174 -5.63 -13.21 -19.06
CA GLU A 174 -6.90 -12.52 -18.79
C GLU A 174 -6.72 -11.33 -17.84
N LEU A 175 -5.95 -11.53 -16.75
CA LEU A 175 -5.79 -10.56 -15.67
C LEU A 175 -4.49 -9.73 -15.77
N ALA A 176 -3.86 -9.67 -16.93
CA ALA A 176 -2.59 -8.99 -17.10
C ALA A 176 -2.63 -7.51 -16.70
N ASP A 177 -3.70 -6.78 -17.06
CA ASP A 177 -3.88 -5.36 -16.72
C ASP A 177 -4.22 -5.18 -15.24
N GLU A 178 -5.06 -6.06 -14.68
CA GLU A 178 -5.41 -6.02 -13.27
C GLU A 178 -4.20 -6.31 -12.38
N THR A 179 -3.38 -7.29 -12.74
CA THR A 179 -2.09 -7.56 -12.10
C THR A 179 -1.16 -6.36 -12.21
N GLY A 180 -1.16 -5.69 -13.36
CA GLY A 180 -0.43 -4.45 -13.59
C GLY A 180 -0.86 -3.31 -12.68
N PHE A 181 -2.15 -3.19 -12.40
CA PHE A 181 -2.66 -2.22 -11.43
C PHE A 181 -2.08 -2.46 -10.02
N TYR A 182 -2.14 -3.69 -9.52
CA TYR A 182 -1.55 -4.00 -8.22
C TYR A 182 -0.03 -3.82 -8.21
N ALA A 183 0.66 -4.14 -9.31
CA ALA A 183 2.09 -3.88 -9.43
C ALA A 183 2.41 -2.37 -9.39
N PHE A 184 1.62 -1.55 -10.06
CA PHE A 184 1.72 -0.08 -9.96
C PHE A 184 1.58 0.40 -8.51
N LEU A 185 0.62 -0.13 -7.75
CA LEU A 185 0.46 0.22 -6.34
C LEU A 185 1.71 -0.12 -5.53
N GLN A 186 2.29 -1.29 -5.75
CA GLN A 186 3.50 -1.71 -5.04
C GLN A 186 4.70 -0.83 -5.39
N ILE A 187 4.86 -0.43 -6.66
CA ILE A 187 5.91 0.51 -7.06
C ILE A 187 5.74 1.86 -6.35
N LYS A 188 4.52 2.40 -6.34
CA LYS A 188 4.26 3.70 -5.69
C LYS A 188 4.46 3.65 -4.18
N PHE A 189 4.11 2.53 -3.57
CA PHE A 189 4.41 2.28 -2.17
C PHE A 189 5.93 2.27 -1.93
N GLU A 190 6.68 1.48 -2.69
CA GLU A 190 8.12 1.31 -2.51
C GLU A 190 8.89 2.61 -2.75
N GLU A 191 8.56 3.36 -3.80
CA GLU A 191 9.16 4.66 -4.10
C GLU A 191 8.99 5.63 -2.93
N GLN A 192 7.78 5.74 -2.39
CA GLN A 192 7.49 6.68 -1.31
C GLN A 192 8.03 6.23 0.04
N TRP A 193 7.96 4.91 0.33
CA TRP A 193 8.53 4.34 1.54
C TRP A 193 10.05 4.48 1.57
N SER A 194 10.72 4.15 0.48
CA SER A 194 12.18 4.26 0.38
C SER A 194 12.64 5.71 0.56
N ALA A 195 11.92 6.67 -0.02
CA ALA A 195 12.20 8.09 0.17
C ALA A 195 12.05 8.53 1.63
N LEU A 196 10.96 8.14 2.29
CA LEU A 196 10.72 8.46 3.70
C LEU A 196 11.77 7.82 4.62
N LYS A 197 12.10 6.55 4.38
CA LYS A 197 13.13 5.83 5.14
C LYS A 197 14.51 6.46 4.98
N SER A 198 14.88 6.84 3.76
CA SER A 198 16.13 7.53 3.49
C SER A 198 16.19 8.86 4.24
N TYR A 199 15.12 9.65 4.18
CA TYR A 199 15.03 10.91 4.91
C TYR A 199 15.18 10.72 6.44
N ALA A 200 14.52 9.70 7.01
CA ALA A 200 14.66 9.38 8.44
C ALA A 200 16.13 9.08 8.79
N ASN A 201 16.80 8.25 8.00
CA ASN A 201 18.19 7.87 8.21
C ASN A 201 19.13 9.08 8.09
N GLU A 202 18.92 9.97 7.12
CA GLU A 202 19.68 11.22 6.97
C GLU A 202 19.54 12.14 8.18
N LYS A 203 18.36 12.15 8.81
CA LYS A 203 18.12 12.87 10.07
C LYS A 203 18.68 12.16 11.30
N GLY A 204 19.25 10.96 11.14
CA GLY A 204 19.74 10.14 12.23
C GLY A 204 18.65 9.42 13.01
N ILE A 205 17.45 9.28 12.43
CA ILE A 205 16.33 8.50 12.99
C ILE A 205 16.35 7.12 12.35
N ARG A 206 16.48 6.08 13.16
CA ARG A 206 16.39 4.69 12.74
C ARG A 206 14.96 4.20 12.87
N ILE A 207 14.44 3.53 11.86
CA ILE A 207 13.10 2.96 11.90
C ILE A 207 13.19 1.53 12.44
N ILE A 208 12.39 1.23 13.47
CA ILE A 208 12.16 -0.12 13.96
C ILE A 208 10.86 -0.59 13.30
N GLY A 209 10.98 -1.55 12.39
CA GLY A 209 9.85 -2.20 11.74
C GLY A 209 9.16 -3.21 12.66
N ASP A 210 8.06 -3.74 12.16
CA ASP A 210 7.31 -4.83 12.77
C ASP A 210 6.85 -5.78 11.68
N ILE A 211 6.59 -7.04 12.01
CA ILE A 211 6.15 -8.06 11.07
C ILE A 211 4.84 -8.69 11.52
N PRO A 212 3.93 -9.03 10.59
CA PRO A 212 2.74 -9.80 10.93
C PRO A 212 3.14 -11.23 11.29
N ILE A 213 2.75 -11.68 12.49
CA ILE A 213 3.04 -13.03 12.97
C ILE A 213 1.89 -14.02 12.71
N TYR A 214 0.71 -13.51 12.35
CA TYR A 214 -0.42 -14.33 11.97
C TYR A 214 -0.49 -14.47 10.45
N VAL A 215 -0.80 -15.68 10.00
CA VAL A 215 -1.07 -15.96 8.59
C VAL A 215 -2.57 -15.81 8.37
N ALA A 216 -2.97 -14.99 7.40
CA ALA A 216 -4.36 -14.95 6.96
C ALA A 216 -4.74 -16.32 6.36
N LEU A 217 -5.95 -16.79 6.64
CA LEU A 217 -6.47 -18.02 6.04
C LEU A 217 -6.73 -17.84 4.54
N ASP A 218 -6.84 -16.61 4.12
CA ASP A 218 -7.19 -16.18 2.77
C ASP A 218 -6.06 -15.38 2.12
#